data_c21ab349eda905d65c8421c7454515c4
#
_entry.id   c21ab349eda905d65c8421c7454515c4
#
_cell.length_a   1.000
_cell.length_b   1.000
_cell.length_c   1.000
_cell.angle_alpha   90.00
_cell.angle_beta   90.00
_cell.angle_gamma   90.00
#
_symmetry.space_group_name_H-M   'P 1'
#
loop_
_entity.id
_entity.type
_entity.pdbx_description
1 polymer ?
#
loop_
_entity_poly.entity_id
_entity_poly.type
_entity_poly.pdbx_seq_one_letter_code
_entity_poly.pdbx_strand_id
1 'polypeptide(L)'
;SFGGIIHARLDSEECYGKGLQWPCPTRDHPGTPIMHVGKFARGLGWFYPAEYVPSAELPDEEYPIILMTGRVLYHYTTRAMTGKTEELMEIEGHSFIEINEEDAAELGIQNGDKVRLTSRRGQIESTARVGTKVSKGESWMPFHFPDGNANWLTNAALDKYARIPEYK
;
A
#
# COMPACT_ATOMS: atom_id res chain seq x y z
N SER A 1 11.23 6.31 -24.62
CA SER A 1 10.76 7.28 -25.58
C SER A 1 10.14 8.52 -24.90
N PHE A 2 11.03 9.39 -24.44
CA PHE A 2 10.71 10.66 -23.79
C PHE A 2 11.04 11.87 -24.68
N GLY A 3 11.50 11.68 -25.92
CA GLY A 3 12.01 12.74 -26.78
C GLY A 3 11.05 13.90 -27.05
N GLY A 4 9.75 13.67 -26.91
CA GLY A 4 8.71 14.67 -27.03
C GLY A 4 8.33 15.35 -25.73
N ILE A 5 8.75 14.82 -24.56
CA ILE A 5 8.42 15.37 -23.24
C ILE A 5 9.55 16.33 -22.84
N ILE A 6 9.40 17.59 -23.17
CA ILE A 6 10.37 18.65 -22.86
C ILE A 6 9.68 19.78 -22.08
N HIS A 7 10.43 20.51 -21.27
CA HIS A 7 9.92 21.60 -20.43
C HIS A 7 9.09 22.62 -21.22
N ALA A 8 9.59 23.09 -22.37
CA ALA A 8 8.88 24.07 -23.20
C ALA A 8 7.49 23.60 -23.66
N ARG A 9 7.28 22.28 -23.84
CA ARG A 9 5.94 21.76 -24.16
C ARG A 9 5.08 21.62 -22.92
N LEU A 10 5.66 21.17 -21.80
CA LEU A 10 4.92 21.06 -20.55
C LEU A 10 4.42 22.41 -20.03
N ASP A 11 5.20 23.46 -20.29
CA ASP A 11 4.85 24.84 -19.93
C ASP A 11 3.92 25.55 -20.96
N SER A 12 3.62 24.88 -22.08
CA SER A 12 2.75 25.46 -23.11
C SER A 12 1.27 25.38 -22.69
N GLU A 13 0.44 26.27 -23.24
CA GLU A 13 -1.01 26.30 -23.02
C GLU A 13 -1.69 25.00 -23.41
N GLU A 14 -1.18 24.27 -24.45
CA GLU A 14 -1.68 23.00 -24.90
C GLU A 14 -1.57 21.93 -23.80
N CYS A 15 -0.50 21.96 -23.02
CA CYS A 15 -0.18 20.96 -22.00
C CYS A 15 -0.53 21.41 -20.57
N TYR A 16 -0.85 22.70 -20.38
CA TYR A 16 -1.12 23.25 -19.06
C TYR A 16 -2.27 22.52 -18.36
N GLY A 17 -2.00 22.00 -17.17
CA GLY A 17 -2.96 21.22 -16.38
C GLY A 17 -3.27 19.80 -16.89
N LYS A 18 -2.79 19.42 -18.09
CA LYS A 18 -3.03 18.08 -18.69
C LYS A 18 -1.78 17.21 -18.70
N GLY A 19 -0.60 17.85 -18.79
CA GLY A 19 0.67 17.18 -19.00
C GLY A 19 0.80 16.49 -20.36
N LEU A 20 1.87 15.72 -20.52
CA LEU A 20 2.11 14.84 -21.67
C LEU A 20 2.36 13.43 -21.19
N GLN A 21 1.58 12.47 -21.70
CA GLN A 21 1.66 11.07 -21.28
C GLN A 21 2.74 10.33 -22.07
N TRP A 22 3.53 9.55 -21.36
CA TRP A 22 4.49 8.61 -21.91
C TRP A 22 3.78 7.36 -22.49
N PRO A 23 4.29 6.75 -23.58
CA PRO A 23 5.42 7.18 -24.43
C PRO A 23 5.07 8.38 -25.31
N CYS A 24 6.07 9.28 -25.47
CA CYS A 24 5.99 10.44 -26.35
C CYS A 24 7.36 10.63 -27.06
N PRO A 25 7.59 9.90 -28.16
CA PRO A 25 8.93 9.75 -28.75
C PRO A 25 9.46 10.98 -29.47
N THR A 26 8.59 11.80 -30.03
CA THR A 26 8.96 13.00 -30.82
C THR A 26 8.22 14.23 -30.32
N ARG A 27 8.74 15.42 -30.72
CA ARG A 27 8.14 16.70 -30.32
C ARG A 27 6.73 16.93 -30.85
N ASP A 28 6.39 16.31 -31.96
CA ASP A 28 5.08 16.43 -32.61
C ASP A 28 4.09 15.33 -32.13
N HIS A 29 4.57 14.39 -31.33
CA HIS A 29 3.72 13.33 -30.81
C HIS A 29 2.76 13.85 -29.75
N PRO A 30 1.44 13.54 -29.84
CA PRO A 30 0.43 14.11 -28.92
C PRO A 30 0.47 13.55 -27.49
N GLY A 31 1.40 12.64 -27.20
CA GLY A 31 1.39 11.83 -25.99
C GLY A 31 0.60 10.54 -26.15
N THR A 32 0.59 9.68 -25.13
CA THR A 32 -0.09 8.38 -25.15
C THR A 32 -0.99 8.26 -23.93
N PRO A 33 -2.17 8.88 -23.91
CA PRO A 33 -3.06 8.89 -22.75
C PRO A 33 -3.62 7.50 -22.41
N ILE A 34 -3.72 6.62 -23.41
CA ILE A 34 -4.16 5.23 -23.24
C ILE A 34 -3.10 4.30 -23.83
N MET A 35 -2.56 3.43 -23.00
CA MET A 35 -1.54 2.47 -23.40
C MET A 35 -2.14 1.30 -24.18
N HIS A 36 -1.37 0.75 -25.10
CA HIS A 36 -1.69 -0.51 -25.81
C HIS A 36 -3.00 -0.50 -26.60
N VAL A 37 -3.37 0.65 -27.19
CA VAL A 37 -4.54 0.73 -28.08
C VAL A 37 -4.28 -0.13 -29.32
N GLY A 38 -5.16 -1.09 -29.57
CA GLY A 38 -5.16 -2.00 -30.72
C GLY A 38 -4.17 -3.16 -30.61
N LYS A 39 -2.98 -2.98 -30.06
CA LYS A 39 -2.00 -4.06 -29.85
C LYS A 39 -0.98 -3.71 -28.78
N PHE A 40 -0.36 -4.74 -28.21
CA PHE A 40 0.80 -4.58 -27.33
C PHE A 40 2.08 -4.37 -28.15
N ALA A 41 3.13 -3.82 -27.54
CA ALA A 41 4.43 -3.65 -28.18
C ALA A 41 5.03 -4.97 -28.70
N ARG A 42 4.68 -6.10 -28.07
CA ARG A 42 5.07 -7.46 -28.47
C ARG A 42 4.05 -8.18 -29.38
N GLY A 43 3.03 -7.46 -29.86
CA GLY A 43 1.92 -8.03 -30.66
C GLY A 43 0.69 -8.33 -29.81
N LEU A 44 0.33 -9.59 -29.63
CA LEU A 44 -0.79 -9.99 -28.79
C LEU A 44 -0.41 -10.00 -27.31
N GLY A 45 -1.37 -9.76 -26.45
CA GLY A 45 -1.24 -9.94 -25.00
C GLY A 45 -1.04 -11.41 -24.64
N TRP A 46 -0.19 -11.66 -23.65
CA TRP A 46 0.07 -13.01 -23.16
C TRP A 46 -0.76 -13.26 -21.91
N PHE A 47 -1.43 -14.40 -21.88
CA PHE A 47 -2.12 -14.91 -20.72
C PHE A 47 -1.23 -15.94 -20.01
N TYR A 48 -0.91 -15.67 -18.76
CA TYR A 48 -0.20 -16.61 -17.91
C TYR A 48 -1.20 -17.23 -16.96
N PRO A 49 -1.37 -18.56 -16.98
CA PRO A 49 -2.16 -19.22 -15.94
C PRO A 49 -1.47 -19.03 -14.61
N ALA A 50 -2.25 -18.63 -13.62
CA ALA A 50 -1.79 -18.48 -12.24
C ALA A 50 -2.73 -19.27 -11.34
N GLU A 51 -2.17 -20.26 -10.65
CA GLU A 51 -2.89 -21.01 -9.65
C GLU A 51 -3.03 -20.18 -8.36
N TYR A 52 -4.17 -20.30 -7.71
CA TYR A 52 -4.35 -19.70 -6.39
C TYR A 52 -3.46 -20.43 -5.38
N VAL A 53 -2.63 -19.67 -4.69
CA VAL A 53 -1.83 -20.14 -3.56
C VAL A 53 -2.27 -19.37 -2.32
N PRO A 54 -2.77 -20.05 -1.28
CA PRO A 54 -3.17 -19.37 -0.06
C PRO A 54 -1.97 -18.74 0.63
N SER A 55 -2.25 -17.82 1.55
CA SER A 55 -1.24 -17.26 2.46
C SER A 55 -0.52 -18.39 3.20
N ALA A 56 0.76 -18.21 3.49
CA ALA A 56 1.57 -19.17 4.23
C ALA A 56 1.07 -19.37 5.67
N GLU A 57 0.37 -18.39 6.21
CA GLU A 57 -0.27 -18.45 7.51
C GLU A 57 -1.73 -17.96 7.36
N LEU A 58 -2.66 -18.79 7.83
CA LEU A 58 -4.09 -18.49 7.82
C LEU A 58 -4.58 -18.25 9.25
N PRO A 59 -5.71 -17.55 9.44
CA PRO A 59 -6.34 -17.42 10.75
C PRO A 59 -6.68 -18.78 11.36
N ASP A 60 -6.65 -18.84 12.68
CA ASP A 60 -7.09 -19.97 13.47
C ASP A 60 -7.77 -19.50 14.77
N GLU A 61 -8.10 -20.44 15.67
CA GLU A 61 -8.79 -20.11 16.92
C GLU A 61 -7.96 -19.24 17.86
N GLU A 62 -6.64 -19.34 17.83
CA GLU A 62 -5.74 -18.52 18.66
C GLU A 62 -5.48 -17.15 18.07
N TYR A 63 -5.41 -17.05 16.74
CA TYR A 63 -5.16 -15.82 15.98
C TYR A 63 -6.23 -15.66 14.89
N PRO A 64 -7.44 -15.21 15.25
CA PRO A 64 -8.58 -15.22 14.32
C PRO A 64 -8.61 -14.07 13.33
N ILE A 65 -7.78 -13.04 13.51
CA ILE A 65 -7.81 -11.81 12.70
C ILE A 65 -6.61 -11.79 11.74
N ILE A 66 -6.89 -11.53 10.47
CA ILE A 66 -5.86 -11.28 9.47
C ILE A 66 -5.32 -9.86 9.63
N LEU A 67 -4.01 -9.72 9.78
CA LEU A 67 -3.34 -8.42 9.71
C LEU A 67 -2.80 -8.18 8.30
N MET A 68 -3.30 -7.16 7.64
CA MET A 68 -2.75 -6.64 6.40
C MET A 68 -1.86 -5.43 6.69
N THR A 69 -0.78 -5.27 5.94
CA THR A 69 0.09 -4.11 6.07
C THR A 69 0.19 -3.32 4.76
N GLY A 70 0.43 -2.02 4.86
CA GLY A 70 0.47 -1.17 3.69
C GLY A 70 1.12 0.18 3.94
N ARG A 71 0.80 1.13 3.08
CA ARG A 71 1.31 2.51 3.11
C ARG A 71 0.20 3.51 3.30
N VAL A 72 0.49 4.59 4.01
CA VAL A 72 -0.35 5.79 4.01
C VAL A 72 0.11 6.74 2.91
N LEU A 73 -0.79 7.60 2.44
CA LEU A 73 -0.52 8.56 1.36
C LEU A 73 0.65 9.51 1.68
N TYR A 74 0.78 9.90 2.93
CA TYR A 74 1.68 10.97 3.36
C TYR A 74 3.11 10.51 3.59
N HIS A 75 3.38 9.19 3.64
CA HIS A 75 4.71 8.67 3.90
C HIS A 75 5.23 7.76 2.80
N TYR A 76 6.47 8.03 2.40
CA TYR A 76 7.15 7.24 1.39
C TYR A 76 7.95 6.09 2.01
N THR A 77 7.60 4.88 1.64
CA THR A 77 8.26 3.62 2.01
C THR A 77 8.46 3.51 3.53
N THR A 78 9.69 3.59 4.02
CA THR A 78 10.05 3.46 5.44
C THR A 78 9.96 4.78 6.22
N ARG A 79 9.42 5.83 5.63
CA ARG A 79 9.36 7.17 6.23
C ARG A 79 10.72 7.83 6.50
N ALA A 80 11.82 7.28 5.98
CA ALA A 80 13.17 7.79 6.23
C ALA A 80 13.37 9.25 5.78
N MET A 81 12.64 9.69 4.74
CA MET A 81 12.64 11.08 4.27
C MET A 81 11.43 11.85 4.78
N THR A 82 10.22 11.35 4.52
CA THR A 82 8.97 12.06 4.86
C THR A 82 8.76 12.25 6.35
N GLY A 83 9.31 11.38 7.19
CA GLY A 83 9.29 11.55 8.64
C GLY A 83 10.16 12.67 9.19
N LYS A 84 10.92 13.38 8.32
CA LYS A 84 11.68 14.60 8.65
C LYS A 84 10.94 15.89 8.28
N THR A 85 9.77 15.77 7.69
CA THR A 85 8.91 16.87 7.27
C THR A 85 7.84 17.05 8.33
N GLU A 86 7.89 18.15 9.08
CA GLU A 86 6.99 18.39 10.22
C GLU A 86 5.52 18.36 9.82
N GLU A 87 5.15 18.98 8.70
CA GLU A 87 3.78 19.05 8.22
C GLU A 87 3.21 17.66 7.88
N LEU A 88 4.03 16.76 7.34
CA LEU A 88 3.59 15.39 7.07
C LEU A 88 3.45 14.58 8.36
N MET A 89 4.28 14.87 9.36
CA MET A 89 4.19 14.27 10.69
C MET A 89 2.98 14.79 11.48
N GLU A 90 2.55 16.02 11.27
CA GLU A 90 1.31 16.55 11.87
C GLU A 90 0.07 15.85 11.28
N ILE A 91 0.09 15.57 9.97
CA ILE A 91 -1.04 14.89 9.30
C ILE A 91 -1.13 13.41 9.72
N GLU A 92 -0.03 12.69 9.73
CA GLU A 92 0.01 11.27 10.06
C GLU A 92 1.36 10.92 10.73
N GLY A 93 1.46 11.13 12.03
CA GLY A 93 2.71 11.02 12.77
C GLY A 93 2.97 9.68 13.47
N HIS A 94 1.92 8.92 13.73
CA HIS A 94 1.96 7.75 14.60
C HIS A 94 1.32 6.51 14.02
N SER A 95 1.73 5.35 14.53
CA SER A 95 1.13 4.07 14.20
C SER A 95 -0.32 4.00 14.60
N PHE A 96 -1.13 3.37 13.74
CA PHE A 96 -2.51 3.03 14.01
C PHE A 96 -2.86 1.68 13.39
N ILE A 97 -3.97 1.11 13.84
CA ILE A 97 -4.58 -0.08 13.25
C ILE A 97 -6.05 0.19 12.93
N GLU A 98 -6.43 -0.06 11.69
CA GLU A 98 -7.84 -0.07 11.26
C GLU A 98 -8.46 -1.40 11.70
N ILE A 99 -9.57 -1.35 12.42
CA ILE A 99 -10.31 -2.50 12.93
C ILE A 99 -11.75 -2.36 12.49
N ASN A 100 -12.36 -3.47 12.05
CA ASN A 100 -13.78 -3.49 11.73
C ASN A 100 -14.63 -3.20 12.97
N GLU A 101 -15.74 -2.49 12.81
CA GLU A 101 -16.60 -2.05 13.91
C GLU A 101 -17.25 -3.22 14.68
N GLU A 102 -17.55 -4.34 14.00
CA GLU A 102 -18.11 -5.52 14.66
C GLU A 102 -17.04 -6.22 15.51
N ASP A 103 -15.82 -6.40 14.97
CA ASP A 103 -14.69 -6.98 15.71
C ASP A 103 -14.31 -6.11 16.90
N ALA A 104 -14.29 -4.80 16.72
CA ALA A 104 -14.02 -3.85 17.81
C ALA A 104 -15.07 -3.94 18.93
N ALA A 105 -16.35 -4.05 18.57
CA ALA A 105 -17.42 -4.22 19.54
C ALA A 105 -17.31 -5.56 20.32
N GLU A 106 -16.99 -6.65 19.62
CA GLU A 106 -16.78 -7.98 20.24
C GLU A 106 -15.58 -7.99 21.19
N LEU A 107 -14.52 -7.21 20.86
CA LEU A 107 -13.30 -7.09 21.67
C LEU A 107 -13.38 -5.98 22.74
N GLY A 108 -14.45 -5.18 22.77
CA GLY A 108 -14.61 -4.05 23.68
C GLY A 108 -13.66 -2.88 23.40
N ILE A 109 -13.25 -2.71 22.13
CA ILE A 109 -12.31 -1.67 21.68
C ILE A 109 -13.09 -0.47 21.16
N GLN A 110 -12.69 0.74 21.56
CA GLN A 110 -13.24 2.00 21.07
C GLN A 110 -12.23 2.70 20.13
N ASN A 111 -12.75 3.56 19.27
CA ASN A 111 -11.91 4.38 18.42
C ASN A 111 -10.97 5.27 19.24
N GLY A 112 -9.69 5.22 18.97
CA GLY A 112 -8.64 5.96 19.70
C GLY A 112 -8.00 5.20 20.85
N ASP A 113 -8.48 4.03 21.22
CA ASP A 113 -7.89 3.21 22.27
C ASP A 113 -6.47 2.77 21.91
N LYS A 114 -5.63 2.64 22.94
CA LYS A 114 -4.35 1.93 22.82
C LYS A 114 -4.62 0.44 22.90
N VAL A 115 -4.23 -0.26 21.82
CA VAL A 115 -4.44 -1.69 21.70
C VAL A 115 -3.11 -2.41 21.56
N ARG A 116 -3.05 -3.62 22.10
CA ARG A 116 -1.93 -4.53 21.93
C ARG A 116 -2.27 -5.54 20.85
N LEU A 117 -1.40 -5.56 19.82
CA LEU A 117 -1.45 -6.56 18.75
C LEU A 117 -0.43 -7.64 19.06
N THR A 118 -0.86 -8.89 18.94
CA THR A 118 -0.02 -10.06 19.18
C THR A 118 -0.09 -11.01 18.01
N SER A 119 1.05 -11.50 17.57
CA SER A 119 1.17 -12.61 16.63
C SER A 119 2.07 -13.71 17.22
N ARG A 120 2.25 -14.81 16.51
CA ARG A 120 3.19 -15.87 16.93
C ARG A 120 4.65 -15.41 17.05
N ARG A 121 4.97 -14.22 16.53
CA ARG A 121 6.34 -13.67 16.44
C ARG A 121 6.63 -12.58 17.45
N GLY A 122 5.60 -11.86 17.88
CA GLY A 122 5.81 -10.76 18.81
C GLY A 122 4.55 -9.99 19.14
N GLN A 123 4.74 -8.88 19.80
CA GLN A 123 3.68 -7.95 20.20
C GLN A 123 4.14 -6.50 19.97
N ILE A 124 3.18 -5.66 19.61
CA ILE A 124 3.35 -4.22 19.50
C ILE A 124 2.14 -3.52 20.11
N GLU A 125 2.25 -2.23 20.35
CA GLU A 125 1.13 -1.37 20.72
C GLU A 125 0.85 -0.36 19.60
N SER A 126 -0.43 -0.06 19.38
CA SER A 126 -0.86 0.90 18.37
C SER A 126 -2.18 1.57 18.80
N THR A 127 -2.63 2.54 18.03
CA THR A 127 -3.90 3.23 18.29
C THR A 127 -4.98 2.67 17.38
N ALA A 128 -6.12 2.25 17.93
CA ALA A 128 -7.24 1.73 17.16
C ALA A 128 -7.97 2.84 16.38
N ARG A 129 -8.24 2.56 15.10
CA ARG A 129 -9.17 3.30 14.25
C ARG A 129 -10.30 2.36 13.89
N VAL A 130 -11.44 2.54 14.54
CA VAL A 130 -12.60 1.68 14.35
C VAL A 130 -13.47 2.20 13.21
N GLY A 131 -13.87 1.33 12.30
CA GLY A 131 -14.70 1.71 11.17
C GLY A 131 -15.00 0.56 10.21
N THR A 132 -15.41 0.90 8.98
CA THR A 132 -15.84 -0.04 7.95
C THR A 132 -14.85 -0.19 6.79
N LYS A 133 -13.61 0.31 6.94
CA LYS A 133 -12.60 0.24 5.89
C LYS A 133 -12.03 -1.15 5.67
N VAL A 134 -12.06 -1.98 6.69
CA VAL A 134 -11.67 -3.38 6.64
C VAL A 134 -12.88 -4.25 6.92
N SER A 135 -12.92 -5.47 6.41
CA SER A 135 -14.01 -6.42 6.64
C SER A 135 -13.88 -7.04 8.03
N LYS A 136 -14.97 -7.64 8.52
CA LYS A 136 -14.93 -8.43 9.75
C LYS A 136 -13.90 -9.56 9.65
N GLY A 137 -13.09 -9.74 10.68
CA GLY A 137 -11.97 -10.70 10.72
C GLY A 137 -10.71 -10.19 10.04
N GLU A 138 -10.70 -8.94 9.57
CA GLU A 138 -9.54 -8.30 8.94
C GLU A 138 -9.15 -7.04 9.69
N SER A 139 -7.85 -6.75 9.69
CA SER A 139 -7.29 -5.50 10.19
C SER A 139 -6.20 -5.00 9.26
N TRP A 140 -5.92 -3.71 9.33
CA TRP A 140 -4.88 -3.11 8.49
C TRP A 140 -4.05 -2.11 9.29
N MET A 141 -2.73 -2.09 9.08
CA MET A 141 -1.86 -1.09 9.66
C MET A 141 -0.75 -0.64 8.71
N PRO A 142 -0.27 0.61 8.84
CA PRO A 142 0.88 1.07 8.08
C PRO A 142 2.20 0.51 8.66
N PHE A 143 3.14 0.17 7.78
CA PHE A 143 4.45 -0.36 8.20
C PHE A 143 5.54 0.71 8.39
N HIS A 144 5.19 2.01 8.25
CA HIS A 144 6.17 3.11 8.29
C HIS A 144 6.67 3.48 9.68
N PHE A 145 5.93 3.14 10.71
CA PHE A 145 6.06 3.73 12.04
C PHE A 145 6.86 2.83 12.99
N PRO A 146 7.96 3.35 13.58
CA PRO A 146 8.74 2.57 14.54
C PRO A 146 8.07 2.40 15.91
N ASP A 147 7.15 3.30 16.26
CA ASP A 147 6.34 3.25 17.49
C ASP A 147 5.25 2.16 17.50
N GLY A 148 4.98 1.56 16.34
CA GLY A 148 4.13 0.38 16.17
C GLY A 148 4.62 -0.41 14.97
N ASN A 149 5.79 -1.03 15.09
CA ASN A 149 6.47 -1.67 13.97
C ASN A 149 5.79 -2.97 13.55
N ALA A 150 4.96 -2.90 12.50
CA ALA A 150 4.22 -4.01 11.94
C ALA A 150 5.11 -5.23 11.57
N ASN A 151 6.36 -5.00 11.20
CA ASN A 151 7.28 -6.08 10.83
C ASN A 151 7.62 -7.03 11.97
N TRP A 152 7.35 -6.66 13.21
CA TRP A 152 7.50 -7.58 14.35
C TRP A 152 6.38 -8.62 14.41
N LEU A 153 5.30 -8.39 13.68
CA LEU A 153 4.13 -9.25 13.67
C LEU A 153 4.07 -10.14 12.42
N THR A 154 4.62 -9.67 11.29
CA THR A 154 4.51 -10.35 9.98
C THR A 154 5.32 -11.65 9.93
N ASN A 155 4.89 -12.59 9.07
CA ASN A 155 5.57 -13.86 8.89
C ASN A 155 6.85 -13.70 8.04
N ALA A 156 7.68 -14.77 7.99
CA ALA A 156 8.93 -14.81 7.23
C ALA A 156 8.75 -15.48 5.85
N ALA A 157 7.52 -15.66 5.38
CA ALA A 157 7.25 -16.29 4.11
C ALA A 157 7.71 -15.40 2.94
N LEU A 158 8.37 -16.02 1.97
CA LEU A 158 8.90 -15.37 0.80
C LEU A 158 8.39 -16.07 -0.45
N ASP A 159 8.05 -15.29 -1.48
CA ASP A 159 7.79 -15.83 -2.80
C ASP A 159 8.95 -16.68 -3.31
N LYS A 160 8.62 -17.78 -3.97
CA LYS A 160 9.60 -18.79 -4.39
C LYS A 160 10.66 -18.25 -5.36
N TYR A 161 10.29 -17.33 -6.23
CA TYR A 161 11.15 -16.87 -7.33
C TYR A 161 11.79 -15.51 -7.03
N ALA A 162 10.98 -14.52 -6.74
CA ALA A 162 11.42 -13.15 -6.52
C ALA A 162 11.81 -12.87 -5.06
N ARG A 163 11.52 -13.80 -4.14
CA ARG A 163 11.81 -13.68 -2.70
C ARG A 163 11.15 -12.44 -2.08
N ILE A 164 10.00 -12.06 -2.62
CA ILE A 164 9.21 -10.95 -2.10
C ILE A 164 8.51 -11.41 -0.82
N PRO A 165 8.60 -10.63 0.27
CA PRO A 165 7.93 -10.98 1.53
C PRO A 165 6.40 -10.94 1.40
N GLU A 166 5.75 -11.83 2.10
CA GLU A 166 4.32 -11.76 2.33
C GLU A 166 4.06 -10.82 3.51
N TYR A 167 3.39 -9.71 3.26
CA TYR A 167 3.12 -8.66 4.26
C TYR A 167 1.81 -8.87 5.03
N LYS A 168 1.62 -10.07 5.54
CA LYS A 168 0.45 -10.46 6.33
C LYS A 168 0.83 -11.08 7.65
#